data_3e92d6e45cf7fc5e9dea75835c52be44
#
_entry.id   3e92d6e45cf7fc5e9dea75835c52be44
#
_cell.length_a   1.000
_cell.length_b   1.000
_cell.length_c   1.000
_cell.angle_alpha   90.00
_cell.angle_beta   90.00
_cell.angle_gamma   90.00
#
_symmetry.space_group_name_H-M   'P 1'
#
loop_
_entity.id
_entity.type
_entity.pdbx_description
1 polymer ?
#
loop_
_entity_poly.entity_id
_entity_poly.type
_entity_poly.pdbx_seq_one_letter_code
_entity_poly.pdbx_strand_id
1 'polypeptide(L)'
;MDDYTWRKRLAARRRRRKIERAIVAFLIVIGLSLGVWYFTSYTKTPLYAMTTALEELQKNDAENFKNRLDLGSITARAYDDLTVDMFKYDTQLSAHDRTLFENFYVLIRSQMCAGAIKVIETRLDTGKWTLPEGMLKGRQLGIDFDLFLERSLIRHTTIVSVENVENHGETATADVKVVEDYSQTPFTLKVTLKNFGSASWQVSSKTFELFGQTFKFPGLSFSLGNSDWKVISIDNYKAYLDSTAPTLRRDVAEYIDSTAEIISRYNETFLAEQNQFISMQRTSDGIMGSGQRAQIADYINQTIIPMLQYRQAELDEIYIPQGASYLANLRKESTNITIQAWQSYSRGLIENDSAAFFTAESLHKQELALDQRIEEIVHNSAIFRNLPDLP
;
A
#
# COMPACT_ATOMS: atom_id res chain seq x y z
N MET A 1 -64.69 -38.23 -42.61
CA MET A 1 -63.85 -37.17 -42.05
C MET A 1 -63.03 -36.60 -43.19
N ASP A 2 -63.32 -35.37 -43.64
CA ASP A 2 -62.90 -34.84 -44.93
C ASP A 2 -61.41 -34.67 -45.10
N ASP A 3 -60.88 -35.22 -46.18
CA ASP A 3 -59.46 -35.20 -46.57
C ASP A 3 -58.92 -33.69 -46.59
N TYR A 4 -59.84 -32.78 -46.84
CA TYR A 4 -59.56 -31.32 -46.80
C TYR A 4 -59.20 -30.75 -45.42
N THR A 5 -59.87 -31.18 -44.39
CA THR A 5 -59.63 -30.78 -43.02
C THR A 5 -58.31 -31.28 -42.46
N TRP A 6 -57.96 -32.54 -42.89
CA TRP A 6 -56.67 -33.17 -42.49
C TRP A 6 -55.48 -32.49 -43.17
N ARG A 7 -55.58 -32.17 -44.47
CA ARG A 7 -54.55 -31.45 -45.22
C ARG A 7 -54.32 -30.01 -44.64
N LYS A 8 -55.37 -29.31 -44.23
CA LYS A 8 -55.32 -28.03 -43.61
C LYS A 8 -54.60 -28.06 -42.24
N ARG A 9 -54.86 -29.08 -41.43
CA ARG A 9 -54.19 -29.31 -40.16
C ARG A 9 -52.71 -29.66 -40.35
N LEU A 10 -52.37 -30.48 -41.33
CA LEU A 10 -50.97 -30.78 -41.67
C LEU A 10 -50.20 -29.52 -42.16
N ALA A 11 -50.80 -28.71 -42.99
CA ALA A 11 -50.21 -27.46 -43.45
C ALA A 11 -49.98 -26.48 -42.29
N ALA A 12 -50.97 -26.37 -41.38
CA ALA A 12 -50.82 -25.53 -40.17
C ALA A 12 -49.71 -26.03 -39.25
N ARG A 13 -49.59 -27.37 -39.01
CA ARG A 13 -48.49 -27.96 -38.23
C ARG A 13 -47.12 -27.74 -38.88
N ARG A 14 -47.00 -27.88 -40.20
CA ARG A 14 -45.78 -27.57 -40.96
C ARG A 14 -45.41 -26.10 -40.88
N ARG A 15 -46.38 -25.22 -40.96
CA ARG A 15 -46.18 -23.77 -40.82
C ARG A 15 -45.69 -23.41 -39.38
N ARG A 16 -46.34 -24.00 -38.37
CA ARG A 16 -45.94 -23.80 -36.96
C ARG A 16 -44.53 -24.27 -36.71
N ARG A 17 -44.13 -25.47 -37.16
CA ARG A 17 -42.77 -25.99 -37.04
C ARG A 17 -41.74 -25.13 -37.79
N LYS A 18 -42.10 -24.54 -38.93
CA LYS A 18 -41.21 -23.58 -39.65
C LYS A 18 -41.03 -22.30 -38.86
N ILE A 19 -42.09 -21.77 -38.25
CA ILE A 19 -42.04 -20.58 -37.40
C ILE A 19 -41.20 -20.88 -36.14
N GLU A 20 -41.43 -22.00 -35.46
CA GLU A 20 -40.65 -22.42 -34.29
C GLU A 20 -39.16 -22.56 -34.62
N ARG A 21 -38.80 -23.19 -35.76
CA ARG A 21 -37.42 -23.27 -36.22
C ARG A 21 -36.83 -21.91 -36.58
N ALA A 22 -37.61 -21.02 -37.18
CA ALA A 22 -37.16 -19.66 -37.48
C ALA A 22 -36.91 -18.83 -36.20
N ILE A 23 -37.75 -18.97 -35.17
CA ILE A 23 -37.56 -18.34 -33.88
C ILE A 23 -36.31 -18.87 -33.20
N VAL A 24 -36.09 -20.19 -33.19
CA VAL A 24 -34.89 -20.79 -32.61
C VAL A 24 -33.63 -20.31 -33.35
N ALA A 25 -33.64 -20.31 -34.68
CA ALA A 25 -32.53 -19.84 -35.49
C ALA A 25 -32.24 -18.35 -35.21
N PHE A 26 -33.28 -17.52 -35.07
CA PHE A 26 -33.16 -16.08 -34.73
C PHE A 26 -32.55 -15.88 -33.35
N LEU A 27 -32.98 -16.65 -32.33
CA LEU A 27 -32.40 -16.60 -30.99
C LEU A 27 -30.91 -17.02 -30.96
N ILE A 28 -30.56 -18.05 -31.77
CA ILE A 28 -29.17 -18.48 -31.94
C ILE A 28 -28.32 -17.35 -32.57
N VAL A 29 -28.84 -16.69 -33.62
CA VAL A 29 -28.16 -15.58 -34.29
C VAL A 29 -27.98 -14.39 -33.33
N ILE A 30 -29.00 -14.05 -32.53
CA ILE A 30 -28.90 -13.02 -31.50
C ILE A 30 -27.84 -13.44 -30.46
N GLY A 31 -27.88 -14.65 -29.94
CA GLY A 31 -26.93 -15.14 -28.96
C GLY A 31 -25.49 -15.10 -29.48
N LEU A 32 -25.27 -15.53 -30.73
CA LEU A 32 -23.96 -15.47 -31.38
C LEU A 32 -23.51 -13.99 -31.61
N SER A 33 -24.44 -13.11 -32.04
CA SER A 33 -24.14 -11.71 -32.27
C SER A 33 -23.77 -11.00 -30.95
N LEU A 34 -24.49 -11.27 -29.87
CA LEU A 34 -24.20 -10.74 -28.53
C LEU A 34 -22.86 -11.31 -28.01
N GLY A 35 -22.59 -12.58 -28.24
CA GLY A 35 -21.30 -13.20 -27.89
C GLY A 35 -20.14 -12.55 -28.66
N VAL A 36 -20.28 -12.39 -29.98
CA VAL A 36 -19.26 -11.71 -30.80
C VAL A 36 -19.07 -10.28 -30.33
N TRP A 37 -20.15 -9.54 -30.10
CA TRP A 37 -20.08 -8.15 -29.60
C TRP A 37 -19.39 -8.10 -28.22
N TYR A 38 -19.73 -9.00 -27.31
CA TYR A 38 -19.09 -9.09 -26.00
C TYR A 38 -17.58 -9.27 -26.14
N PHE A 39 -17.12 -10.28 -26.88
CA PHE A 39 -15.69 -10.58 -27.02
C PHE A 39 -14.92 -9.59 -27.90
N THR A 40 -15.55 -8.94 -28.87
CA THR A 40 -14.86 -8.03 -29.81
C THR A 40 -14.91 -6.57 -29.39
N SER A 41 -15.89 -6.17 -28.60
CA SER A 41 -16.12 -4.76 -28.26
C SER A 41 -16.07 -4.52 -26.76
N TYR A 42 -16.90 -5.20 -25.97
CA TYR A 42 -17.04 -4.91 -24.55
C TYR A 42 -15.76 -5.24 -23.76
N THR A 43 -15.16 -6.41 -23.95
CA THR A 43 -13.92 -6.82 -23.27
C THR A 43 -12.71 -5.93 -23.60
N LYS A 44 -12.83 -5.08 -24.62
CA LYS A 44 -11.78 -4.14 -25.06
C LYS A 44 -11.98 -2.74 -24.53
N THR A 45 -12.99 -2.51 -23.72
CA THR A 45 -13.25 -1.18 -23.15
C THR A 45 -12.44 -0.93 -21.85
N PRO A 46 -12.10 0.33 -21.55
CA PRO A 46 -11.48 0.66 -20.26
C PRO A 46 -12.40 0.35 -19.07
N LEU A 47 -13.73 0.42 -19.27
CA LEU A 47 -14.70 0.02 -18.25
C LEU A 47 -14.56 -1.45 -17.88
N TYR A 48 -14.47 -2.33 -18.87
CA TYR A 48 -14.23 -3.76 -18.63
C TYR A 48 -12.91 -3.99 -17.88
N ALA A 49 -11.84 -3.31 -18.29
CA ALA A 49 -10.54 -3.42 -17.64
C ALA A 49 -10.61 -3.01 -16.15
N MET A 50 -11.28 -1.90 -15.83
CA MET A 50 -11.42 -1.43 -14.45
C MET A 50 -12.32 -2.32 -13.59
N THR A 51 -13.46 -2.76 -14.11
CA THR A 51 -14.38 -3.66 -13.38
C THR A 51 -13.74 -5.01 -13.15
N THR A 52 -13.03 -5.55 -14.14
CA THR A 52 -12.30 -6.82 -14.01
C THR A 52 -11.15 -6.68 -13.03
N ALA A 53 -10.39 -5.58 -13.04
CA ALA A 53 -9.33 -5.33 -12.06
C ALA A 53 -9.87 -5.33 -10.62
N LEU A 54 -11.03 -4.70 -10.39
CA LEU A 54 -11.65 -4.73 -9.06
C LEU A 54 -12.08 -6.14 -8.65
N GLU A 55 -12.64 -6.93 -9.57
CA GLU A 55 -12.99 -8.33 -9.31
C GLU A 55 -11.75 -9.21 -9.05
N GLU A 56 -10.68 -9.01 -9.81
CA GLU A 56 -9.40 -9.71 -9.67
C GLU A 56 -8.80 -9.41 -8.27
N LEU A 57 -8.84 -8.16 -7.85
CA LEU A 57 -8.41 -7.75 -6.51
C LEU A 57 -9.25 -8.41 -5.40
N GLN A 58 -10.57 -8.44 -5.53
CA GLN A 58 -11.47 -9.06 -4.56
C GLN A 58 -11.31 -10.60 -4.48
N LYS A 59 -10.97 -11.24 -5.61
CA LYS A 59 -10.72 -12.69 -5.70
C LYS A 59 -9.30 -13.08 -5.29
N ASN A 60 -8.43 -12.10 -4.97
CA ASN A 60 -6.98 -12.27 -4.74
C ASN A 60 -6.28 -12.92 -5.96
N ASP A 61 -6.72 -12.58 -7.17
CA ASP A 61 -6.05 -13.00 -8.42
C ASP A 61 -4.93 -11.99 -8.73
N ALA A 62 -3.81 -12.18 -8.04
CA ALA A 62 -2.68 -11.27 -8.07
C ALA A 62 -2.05 -11.13 -9.46
N GLU A 63 -1.95 -12.22 -10.21
CA GLU A 63 -1.28 -12.22 -11.51
C GLU A 63 -2.07 -11.41 -12.54
N ASN A 64 -3.37 -11.62 -12.65
CA ASN A 64 -4.20 -10.87 -13.57
C ASN A 64 -4.33 -9.41 -13.15
N PHE A 65 -4.48 -9.13 -11.84
CA PHE A 65 -4.54 -7.76 -11.33
C PHE A 65 -3.26 -6.96 -11.64
N LYS A 66 -2.07 -7.53 -11.44
CA LYS A 66 -0.78 -6.90 -11.81
C LYS A 66 -0.73 -6.51 -13.28
N ASN A 67 -1.28 -7.32 -14.16
CA ASN A 67 -1.32 -7.04 -15.58
C ASN A 67 -2.19 -5.83 -15.96
N ARG A 68 -3.10 -5.39 -15.05
CA ARG A 68 -3.93 -4.19 -15.22
C ARG A 68 -3.28 -2.90 -14.73
N LEU A 69 -2.11 -2.98 -14.11
CA LEU A 69 -1.41 -1.84 -13.52
C LEU A 69 -0.04 -1.64 -14.17
N ASP A 70 0.32 -0.41 -14.46
CA ASP A 70 1.70 -0.01 -14.66
C ASP A 70 2.25 0.47 -13.31
N LEU A 71 2.66 -0.50 -12.47
CA LEU A 71 3.18 -0.22 -11.13
C LEU A 71 4.38 0.73 -11.16
N GLY A 72 5.20 0.66 -12.22
CA GLY A 72 6.34 1.56 -12.37
C GLY A 72 5.91 3.03 -12.47
N SER A 73 4.97 3.33 -13.35
CA SER A 73 4.45 4.69 -13.54
C SER A 73 3.68 5.19 -12.30
N ILE A 74 2.83 4.33 -11.73
CA ILE A 74 2.03 4.68 -10.54
C ILE A 74 2.93 5.00 -9.35
N THR A 75 3.87 4.11 -9.01
CA THR A 75 4.75 4.30 -7.84
C THR A 75 5.70 5.47 -8.02
N ALA A 76 6.20 5.71 -9.23
CA ALA A 76 7.04 6.87 -9.51
C ALA A 76 6.31 8.19 -9.25
N ARG A 77 5.06 8.31 -9.71
CA ARG A 77 4.26 9.51 -9.51
C ARG A 77 3.81 9.68 -8.05
N ALA A 78 3.38 8.58 -7.42
CA ALA A 78 3.04 8.59 -6.00
C ALA A 78 4.24 8.98 -5.10
N TYR A 79 5.45 8.54 -5.46
CA TYR A 79 6.67 8.95 -4.78
C TYR A 79 6.90 10.46 -4.89
N ASP A 80 6.76 11.02 -6.10
CA ASP A 80 6.94 12.46 -6.31
C ASP A 80 5.90 13.26 -5.51
N ASP A 81 4.65 12.84 -5.49
CA ASP A 81 3.57 13.49 -4.72
C ASP A 81 3.81 13.41 -3.19
N LEU A 82 4.37 12.29 -2.70
CA LEU A 82 4.69 12.12 -1.27
C LEU A 82 5.87 12.98 -0.82
N THR A 83 6.85 13.19 -1.70
CA THR A 83 8.11 13.83 -1.32
C THR A 83 8.14 15.34 -1.56
N VAL A 84 7.24 15.88 -2.39
CA VAL A 84 7.23 17.28 -2.81
C VAL A 84 7.15 18.28 -1.65
N ASP A 85 6.44 17.94 -0.58
CA ASP A 85 6.24 18.80 0.59
C ASP A 85 6.89 18.23 1.87
N MET A 86 7.70 17.17 1.78
CA MET A 86 8.19 16.41 2.93
C MET A 86 8.97 17.26 3.95
N PHE A 87 9.72 18.25 3.47
CA PHE A 87 10.55 19.12 4.31
C PHE A 87 10.08 20.57 4.33
N LYS A 88 8.97 20.88 3.67
CA LYS A 88 8.48 22.25 3.48
C LYS A 88 8.20 22.97 4.78
N TYR A 89 7.70 22.25 5.77
CA TYR A 89 7.24 22.81 7.04
C TYR A 89 8.20 22.57 8.19
N ASP A 90 9.35 21.94 7.95
CA ASP A 90 10.36 21.75 8.97
C ASP A 90 11.16 23.06 9.17
N THR A 91 10.84 23.76 10.25
CA THR A 91 11.46 25.05 10.59
C THR A 91 12.86 24.90 11.21
N GLN A 92 13.24 23.69 11.61
CA GLN A 92 14.57 23.43 12.19
C GLN A 92 15.62 23.16 11.11
N LEU A 93 15.19 22.75 9.91
CA LEU A 93 16.10 22.57 8.78
C LEU A 93 16.48 23.92 8.19
N SER A 94 17.79 24.16 8.09
CA SER A 94 18.30 25.28 7.29
C SER A 94 17.93 25.10 5.82
N ALA A 95 17.92 26.16 5.03
CA ALA A 95 17.67 26.07 3.59
C ALA A 95 18.68 25.16 2.88
N HIS A 96 19.93 25.11 3.39
CA HIS A 96 20.97 24.23 2.86
C HIS A 96 20.68 22.77 3.16
N ASP A 97 20.34 22.43 4.41
CA ASP A 97 20.02 21.05 4.80
C ASP A 97 18.79 20.55 4.08
N ARG A 98 17.75 21.39 3.92
CA ARG A 98 16.56 21.05 3.12
C ARG A 98 16.93 20.65 1.71
N THR A 99 17.77 21.43 1.01
CA THR A 99 18.24 21.12 -0.34
C THR A 99 19.04 19.81 -0.38
N LEU A 100 19.84 19.52 0.64
CA LEU A 100 20.57 18.24 0.73
C LEU A 100 19.61 17.06 0.86
N PHE A 101 18.59 17.16 1.72
CA PHE A 101 17.57 16.10 1.88
C PHE A 101 16.76 15.93 0.60
N GLU A 102 16.28 16.99 -0.03
CA GLU A 102 15.56 16.92 -1.31
C GLU A 102 16.38 16.21 -2.37
N ASN A 103 17.67 16.56 -2.53
CA ASN A 103 18.57 15.89 -3.46
C ASN A 103 18.79 14.42 -3.10
N PHE A 104 18.89 14.08 -1.82
CA PHE A 104 19.01 12.71 -1.36
C PHE A 104 17.77 11.88 -1.75
N TYR A 105 16.55 12.40 -1.55
CA TYR A 105 15.32 11.71 -1.94
C TYR A 105 15.21 11.54 -3.46
N VAL A 106 15.72 12.48 -4.25
CA VAL A 106 15.83 12.30 -5.70
C VAL A 106 16.77 11.14 -6.06
N LEU A 107 17.91 11.03 -5.36
CA LEU A 107 18.88 9.95 -5.61
C LEU A 107 18.34 8.56 -5.28
N ILE A 108 17.58 8.41 -4.20
CA ILE A 108 17.04 7.10 -3.77
C ILE A 108 15.70 6.76 -4.42
N ARG A 109 15.12 7.64 -5.24
CA ARG A 109 13.80 7.47 -5.86
C ARG A 109 13.60 6.12 -6.53
N SER A 110 14.56 5.69 -7.34
CA SER A 110 14.47 4.43 -8.08
C SER A 110 14.42 3.22 -7.14
N GLN A 111 15.21 3.24 -6.07
CA GLN A 111 15.25 2.17 -5.07
C GLN A 111 13.95 2.14 -4.26
N MET A 112 13.43 3.31 -3.87
CA MET A 112 12.18 3.43 -3.14
C MET A 112 10.99 2.93 -3.98
N CYS A 113 10.91 3.32 -5.24
CA CYS A 113 9.87 2.84 -6.15
C CYS A 113 9.96 1.32 -6.40
N ALA A 114 11.17 0.79 -6.65
CA ALA A 114 11.38 -0.65 -6.82
C ALA A 114 10.98 -1.42 -5.56
N GLY A 115 11.29 -0.88 -4.39
CA GLY A 115 10.89 -1.41 -3.11
C GLY A 115 9.38 -1.43 -2.94
N ALA A 116 8.68 -0.34 -3.26
CA ALA A 116 7.23 -0.23 -3.18
C ALA A 116 6.55 -1.25 -4.10
N ILE A 117 7.02 -1.39 -5.35
CA ILE A 117 6.52 -2.39 -6.29
C ILE A 117 6.62 -3.78 -5.68
N LYS A 118 7.80 -4.15 -5.14
CA LYS A 118 8.00 -5.47 -4.55
C LYS A 118 7.10 -5.75 -3.35
N VAL A 119 6.85 -4.74 -2.49
CA VAL A 119 5.92 -4.87 -1.35
C VAL A 119 4.49 -5.03 -1.83
N ILE A 120 4.06 -4.25 -2.84
CA ILE A 120 2.73 -4.38 -3.45
C ILE A 120 2.55 -5.77 -4.07
N GLU A 121 3.51 -6.24 -4.85
CA GLU A 121 3.49 -7.58 -5.43
C GLU A 121 3.40 -8.66 -4.35
N THR A 122 4.22 -8.58 -3.29
CA THR A 122 4.18 -9.52 -2.18
C THR A 122 2.82 -9.49 -1.47
N ARG A 123 2.22 -8.31 -1.29
CA ARG A 123 0.87 -8.17 -0.74
C ARG A 123 -0.17 -8.86 -1.60
N LEU A 124 -0.10 -8.66 -2.91
CA LEU A 124 -1.02 -9.30 -3.87
C LEU A 124 -0.86 -10.82 -3.85
N ASP A 125 0.37 -11.33 -3.82
CA ASP A 125 0.65 -12.76 -3.87
C ASP A 125 0.33 -13.49 -2.56
N THR A 126 0.57 -12.85 -1.41
CA THR A 126 0.50 -13.50 -0.08
C THR A 126 -0.67 -13.04 0.79
N GLY A 127 -1.34 -11.98 0.40
CA GLY A 127 -2.36 -11.32 1.22
C GLY A 127 -1.80 -10.55 2.44
N LYS A 128 -0.47 -10.45 2.61
CA LYS A 128 0.17 -9.82 3.77
C LYS A 128 1.13 -8.72 3.37
N TRP A 129 1.14 -7.64 4.15
CA TRP A 129 2.16 -6.60 4.03
C TRP A 129 3.45 -7.07 4.70
N THR A 130 4.47 -7.39 3.90
CA THR A 130 5.78 -7.85 4.37
C THR A 130 6.87 -6.99 3.78
N LEU A 131 7.77 -6.51 4.62
CA LEU A 131 8.94 -5.76 4.17
C LEU A 131 10.08 -6.75 3.85
N PRO A 132 10.74 -6.63 2.69
CA PRO A 132 11.94 -7.39 2.39
C PRO A 132 13.07 -7.06 3.40
N GLU A 133 13.91 -8.05 3.74
CA GLU A 133 15.03 -7.87 4.69
C GLU A 133 15.96 -6.69 4.36
N GLY A 134 16.22 -6.44 3.07
CA GLY A 134 17.05 -5.32 2.64
C GLY A 134 16.49 -3.95 3.01
N MET A 135 15.17 -3.83 3.14
CA MET A 135 14.50 -2.60 3.55
C MET A 135 14.53 -2.39 5.05
N LEU A 136 14.49 -3.47 5.83
CA LEU A 136 14.69 -3.40 7.29
C LEU A 136 16.09 -2.88 7.63
N LYS A 137 17.11 -3.28 6.86
CA LYS A 137 18.48 -2.73 7.00
C LYS A 137 18.57 -1.25 6.61
N GLY A 138 17.69 -0.76 5.75
CA GLY A 138 17.62 0.66 5.38
C GLY A 138 17.38 1.59 6.57
N ARG A 139 16.63 1.14 7.59
CA ARG A 139 16.42 1.91 8.84
C ARG A 139 17.73 2.29 9.51
N GLN A 140 18.72 1.40 9.53
CA GLN A 140 20.04 1.64 10.10
C GLN A 140 20.83 2.72 9.34
N LEU A 141 20.44 3.00 8.10
CA LEU A 141 21.00 4.03 7.23
C LEU A 141 20.14 5.32 7.19
N GLY A 142 19.13 5.43 8.05
CA GLY A 142 18.21 6.57 8.08
C GLY A 142 17.13 6.56 6.99
N ILE A 143 16.97 5.44 6.25
CA ILE A 143 15.94 5.30 5.23
C ILE A 143 14.84 4.38 5.78
N ASP A 144 13.78 4.97 6.32
CA ASP A 144 12.64 4.18 6.76
C ASP A 144 11.59 4.00 5.67
N PHE A 145 11.70 2.88 4.98
CA PHE A 145 10.76 2.49 3.95
C PHE A 145 9.36 2.18 4.51
N ASP A 146 9.28 1.71 5.75
CA ASP A 146 8.01 1.39 6.40
C ASP A 146 7.19 2.66 6.68
N LEU A 147 7.85 3.72 7.16
CA LEU A 147 7.20 5.03 7.29
C LEU A 147 6.75 5.59 5.94
N PHE A 148 7.53 5.38 4.88
CA PHE A 148 7.14 5.83 3.55
C PHE A 148 5.85 5.13 3.09
N LEU A 149 5.72 3.82 3.32
CA LEU A 149 4.49 3.08 3.05
C LEU A 149 3.32 3.54 3.94
N GLU A 150 3.58 3.85 5.21
CA GLU A 150 2.56 4.38 6.12
C GLU A 150 2.03 5.74 5.64
N ARG A 151 2.93 6.66 5.31
CA ARG A 151 2.57 7.98 4.74
C ARG A 151 1.85 7.89 3.40
N SER A 152 2.08 6.83 2.62
CA SER A 152 1.40 6.61 1.35
C SER A 152 -0.07 6.22 1.51
N LEU A 153 -0.53 5.88 2.70
CA LEU A 153 -1.86 5.37 3.02
C LEU A 153 -2.27 4.10 2.24
N ILE A 154 -1.38 3.51 1.46
CA ILE A 154 -1.68 2.33 0.64
C ILE A 154 -2.15 1.14 1.48
N ARG A 155 -1.68 1.05 2.73
CA ARG A 155 -2.07 0.00 3.68
C ARG A 155 -3.44 0.22 4.28
N HIS A 156 -3.92 1.46 4.26
CA HIS A 156 -5.09 1.95 4.98
C HIS A 156 -6.14 2.54 4.04
N THR A 157 -6.09 2.15 2.76
CA THR A 157 -7.04 2.60 1.75
C THR A 157 -7.83 1.42 1.22
N THR A 158 -9.15 1.45 1.43
CA THR A 158 -10.08 0.46 0.92
C THR A 158 -10.78 0.98 -0.33
N ILE A 159 -10.70 0.23 -1.44
CA ILE A 159 -11.41 0.54 -2.68
C ILE A 159 -12.86 0.08 -2.55
N VAL A 160 -13.81 1.00 -2.76
CA VAL A 160 -15.25 0.75 -2.63
C VAL A 160 -15.90 0.47 -3.99
N SER A 161 -15.68 1.35 -4.99
CA SER A 161 -16.29 1.22 -6.31
C SER A 161 -15.48 1.95 -7.37
N VAL A 162 -15.77 1.63 -8.64
CA VAL A 162 -15.27 2.33 -9.82
C VAL A 162 -16.45 2.90 -10.56
N GLU A 163 -16.39 4.19 -10.91
CA GLU A 163 -17.47 4.94 -11.58
C GLU A 163 -16.89 5.84 -12.68
N ASN A 164 -17.77 6.42 -13.49
CA ASN A 164 -17.44 7.47 -14.46
C ASN A 164 -16.24 7.14 -15.36
N VAL A 165 -16.23 5.93 -15.96
CA VAL A 165 -15.15 5.55 -16.87
C VAL A 165 -15.38 6.19 -18.22
N GLU A 166 -14.52 7.15 -18.60
CA GLU A 166 -14.59 7.89 -19.85
C GLU A 166 -13.44 7.49 -20.77
N ASN A 167 -13.77 7.13 -22.02
CA ASN A 167 -12.80 6.71 -23.02
C ASN A 167 -12.43 7.89 -23.94
N HIS A 168 -11.14 8.21 -24.02
CA HIS A 168 -10.58 9.29 -24.84
C HIS A 168 -9.67 8.75 -25.97
N GLY A 169 -9.90 7.51 -26.41
CA GLY A 169 -9.14 6.87 -27.49
C GLY A 169 -7.98 6.01 -26.94
N GLU A 170 -6.77 6.51 -26.93
CA GLU A 170 -5.60 5.80 -26.40
C GLU A 170 -5.50 5.89 -24.87
N THR A 171 -6.19 6.84 -24.26
CA THR A 171 -6.29 7.03 -22.82
C THR A 171 -7.74 6.96 -22.36
N ALA A 172 -7.93 6.72 -21.08
CA ALA A 172 -9.23 6.79 -20.43
C ALA A 172 -9.05 7.32 -19.00
N THR A 173 -10.11 7.88 -18.45
CA THR A 173 -10.15 8.29 -17.04
C THR A 173 -11.23 7.52 -16.30
N ALA A 174 -11.04 7.31 -15.01
CA ALA A 174 -12.04 6.68 -14.15
C ALA A 174 -12.00 7.30 -12.75
N ASP A 175 -13.15 7.32 -12.09
CA ASP A 175 -13.30 7.69 -10.70
C ASP A 175 -13.29 6.41 -9.85
N VAL A 176 -12.34 6.31 -8.92
CA VAL A 176 -12.24 5.21 -7.97
C VAL A 176 -12.60 5.73 -6.59
N LYS A 177 -13.75 5.30 -6.06
CA LYS A 177 -14.14 5.65 -4.70
C LYS A 177 -13.35 4.81 -3.70
N VAL A 178 -12.75 5.49 -2.76
CA VAL A 178 -11.98 4.91 -1.68
C VAL A 178 -12.43 5.44 -0.33
N VAL A 179 -12.14 4.68 0.71
CA VAL A 179 -12.29 5.11 2.10
C VAL A 179 -10.95 4.91 2.78
N GLU A 180 -10.46 5.93 3.45
CA GLU A 180 -9.29 5.81 4.31
C GLU A 180 -9.72 5.19 5.64
N ASP A 181 -9.02 4.11 6.04
CA ASP A 181 -9.47 3.23 7.12
C ASP A 181 -9.40 3.88 8.50
N TYR A 182 -8.47 4.82 8.73
CA TYR A 182 -8.32 5.49 10.02
C TYR A 182 -9.35 6.61 10.24
N SER A 183 -9.47 7.49 9.26
CA SER A 183 -10.37 8.64 9.35
C SER A 183 -11.78 8.33 8.91
N GLN A 184 -12.01 7.16 8.27
CA GLN A 184 -13.26 6.80 7.59
C GLN A 184 -13.70 7.86 6.57
N THR A 185 -12.74 8.63 6.07
CA THR A 185 -13.00 9.71 5.11
C THR A 185 -13.17 9.12 3.71
N PRO A 186 -14.34 9.29 3.07
CA PRO A 186 -14.53 8.91 1.69
C PRO A 186 -13.83 9.89 0.77
N PHE A 187 -13.16 9.37 -0.26
CA PHE A 187 -12.52 10.19 -1.28
C PHE A 187 -12.71 9.57 -2.67
N THR A 188 -12.65 10.40 -3.70
CA THR A 188 -12.70 9.92 -5.09
C THR A 188 -11.35 10.16 -5.75
N LEU A 189 -10.61 9.07 -5.96
CA LEU A 189 -9.38 9.09 -6.72
C LEU A 189 -9.69 9.17 -8.21
N LYS A 190 -9.00 10.04 -8.92
CA LYS A 190 -9.04 10.11 -10.37
C LYS A 190 -7.86 9.34 -10.93
N VAL A 191 -8.16 8.31 -11.71
CA VAL A 191 -7.13 7.47 -12.31
C VAL A 191 -7.12 7.62 -13.81
N THR A 192 -5.92 7.62 -14.40
CA THR A 192 -5.73 7.59 -15.84
C THR A 192 -5.27 6.22 -16.27
N LEU A 193 -5.92 5.71 -17.32
CA LEU A 193 -5.57 4.47 -17.99
C LEU A 193 -4.95 4.78 -19.35
N LYS A 194 -4.07 3.89 -19.82
CA LYS A 194 -3.53 3.90 -21.17
C LYS A 194 -3.70 2.54 -21.80
N ASN A 195 -4.02 2.55 -23.09
CA ASN A 195 -4.11 1.33 -23.89
C ASN A 195 -2.74 1.02 -24.50
N PHE A 196 -2.15 -0.09 -24.10
CA PHE A 196 -0.89 -0.63 -24.63
C PHE A 196 -1.11 -1.69 -25.72
N GLY A 197 -2.37 -1.94 -26.09
CA GLY A 197 -2.71 -2.92 -27.12
C GLY A 197 -2.21 -2.50 -28.51
N SER A 198 -1.75 -3.46 -29.28
CA SER A 198 -1.22 -3.26 -30.63
C SER A 198 -2.31 -2.94 -31.65
N ALA A 199 -1.93 -2.16 -32.62
CA ALA A 199 -2.66 -1.51 -33.68
C ALA A 199 -3.82 -2.26 -34.33
N SER A 200 -4.86 -1.48 -34.64
CA SER A 200 -5.99 -1.81 -35.50
C SER A 200 -5.57 -2.29 -36.89
N TRP A 201 -6.09 -3.45 -37.29
CA TRP A 201 -6.09 -3.82 -38.70
C TRP A 201 -7.19 -3.00 -39.41
N GLN A 202 -6.77 -2.10 -40.30
CA GLN A 202 -7.69 -1.43 -41.22
C GLN A 202 -7.88 -2.31 -42.45
N VAL A 203 -9.07 -2.85 -42.62
CA VAL A 203 -9.44 -3.47 -43.90
C VAL A 203 -9.88 -2.33 -44.83
N SER A 204 -9.03 -2.01 -45.81
CA SER A 204 -9.34 -1.04 -46.84
C SER A 204 -10.64 -1.43 -47.59
N SER A 205 -11.44 -0.45 -47.97
CA SER A 205 -12.59 -0.66 -48.82
C SER A 205 -12.18 -1.38 -50.12
N LYS A 206 -12.74 -2.55 -50.40
CA LYS A 206 -12.53 -3.27 -51.65
C LYS A 206 -13.80 -3.20 -52.48
N THR A 207 -13.60 -2.89 -53.75
CA THR A 207 -14.64 -2.92 -54.76
C THR A 207 -14.63 -4.25 -55.48
N PHE A 208 -15.76 -4.96 -55.52
CA PHE A 208 -15.91 -6.21 -56.26
C PHE A 208 -16.87 -5.99 -57.39
N GLU A 209 -16.51 -6.47 -58.60
CA GLU A 209 -17.43 -6.59 -59.70
C GLU A 209 -17.98 -8.02 -59.74
N LEU A 210 -19.29 -8.15 -59.54
CA LEU A 210 -19.98 -9.44 -59.67
C LEU A 210 -21.21 -9.22 -60.61
N PHE A 211 -21.29 -10.01 -61.68
CA PHE A 211 -22.39 -9.95 -62.67
C PHE A 211 -22.59 -8.58 -63.32
N GLY A 212 -21.53 -7.83 -63.57
CA GLY A 212 -21.60 -6.50 -64.22
C GLY A 212 -22.09 -5.36 -63.31
N GLN A 213 -22.20 -5.62 -62.02
CA GLN A 213 -22.51 -4.62 -60.99
C GLN A 213 -21.37 -4.42 -60.04
N THR A 214 -21.04 -3.18 -59.75
CA THR A 214 -19.96 -2.79 -58.82
C THR A 214 -20.50 -2.68 -57.39
N PHE A 215 -20.07 -3.58 -56.52
CA PHE A 215 -20.40 -3.53 -55.09
C PHE A 215 -19.26 -2.88 -54.35
N LYS A 216 -19.54 -1.76 -53.67
CA LYS A 216 -18.63 -1.08 -52.75
C LYS A 216 -18.89 -1.61 -51.34
N PHE A 217 -17.97 -2.43 -50.80
CA PHE A 217 -17.97 -2.70 -49.37
C PHE A 217 -17.41 -1.48 -48.64
N PRO A 218 -18.18 -0.87 -47.70
CA PRO A 218 -17.62 0.17 -46.84
C PRO A 218 -16.45 -0.44 -46.06
N GLY A 219 -15.35 0.27 -45.95
CA GLY A 219 -14.23 -0.15 -45.11
C GLY A 219 -14.70 -0.36 -43.69
N LEU A 220 -14.66 -1.60 -43.25
CA LEU A 220 -14.91 -1.97 -41.84
C LEU A 220 -13.58 -1.92 -41.12
N SER A 221 -13.44 -0.96 -40.24
CA SER A 221 -12.34 -0.95 -39.28
C SER A 221 -12.65 -1.95 -38.16
N PHE A 222 -12.14 -3.16 -38.29
CA PHE A 222 -12.14 -4.13 -37.19
C PHE A 222 -10.89 -3.90 -36.37
N SER A 223 -11.04 -3.42 -35.16
CA SER A 223 -9.97 -3.45 -34.16
C SER A 223 -9.87 -4.89 -33.61
N LEU A 224 -9.12 -5.73 -34.32
CA LEU A 224 -8.77 -7.10 -33.86
C LEU A 224 -7.56 -7.09 -32.93
N GLY A 225 -7.06 -5.93 -32.53
CA GLY A 225 -5.99 -5.80 -31.55
C GLY A 225 -6.48 -6.19 -30.15
N ASN A 226 -5.68 -6.87 -29.38
CA ASN A 226 -5.88 -7.00 -27.94
C ASN A 226 -5.78 -5.57 -27.35
N SER A 227 -6.87 -5.08 -26.76
CA SER A 227 -6.77 -3.87 -25.95
C SER A 227 -6.16 -4.28 -24.61
N ASP A 228 -5.05 -3.65 -24.27
CA ASP A 228 -4.34 -3.84 -23.00
C ASP A 228 -4.40 -2.53 -22.22
N TRP A 229 -5.52 -2.31 -21.55
CA TRP A 229 -5.73 -1.14 -20.72
C TRP A 229 -5.05 -1.33 -19.36
N LYS A 230 -4.16 -0.40 -19.01
CA LYS A 230 -3.49 -0.39 -17.71
C LYS A 230 -3.66 0.97 -17.03
N VAL A 231 -3.86 0.95 -15.74
CA VAL A 231 -3.79 2.16 -14.92
C VAL A 231 -2.33 2.61 -14.89
N ILE A 232 -2.09 3.88 -15.23
CA ILE A 232 -0.75 4.48 -15.30
C ILE A 232 -0.53 5.57 -14.25
N SER A 233 -1.59 6.15 -13.71
CA SER A 233 -1.47 7.21 -12.70
C SER A 233 -2.73 7.36 -11.85
N ILE A 234 -2.54 7.94 -10.66
CA ILE A 234 -3.58 8.49 -9.80
C ILE A 234 -3.36 10.01 -9.82
N ASP A 235 -4.23 10.74 -10.50
CA ASP A 235 -3.96 12.13 -10.87
C ASP A 235 -4.15 13.13 -9.72
N ASN A 236 -4.97 12.78 -8.73
CA ASN A 236 -5.25 13.61 -7.55
C ASN A 236 -4.79 12.96 -6.25
N TYR A 237 -3.71 12.16 -6.30
CA TYR A 237 -3.21 11.44 -5.13
C TYR A 237 -2.75 12.39 -4.01
N LYS A 238 -2.05 13.48 -4.37
CA LYS A 238 -1.67 14.49 -3.38
C LYS A 238 -2.89 15.09 -2.66
N ALA A 239 -3.96 15.40 -3.38
CA ALA A 239 -5.18 15.92 -2.76
C ALA A 239 -5.83 14.90 -1.80
N TYR A 240 -5.72 13.61 -2.09
CA TYR A 240 -6.13 12.54 -1.18
C TYR A 240 -5.31 12.55 0.11
N LEU A 241 -3.98 12.61 0.01
CA LEU A 241 -3.09 12.71 1.17
C LEU A 241 -3.41 13.96 2.01
N ASP A 242 -3.58 15.10 1.37
CA ASP A 242 -3.89 16.38 2.02
C ASP A 242 -5.25 16.35 2.75
N SER A 243 -6.24 15.62 2.21
CA SER A 243 -7.57 15.50 2.82
C SER A 243 -7.59 14.66 4.09
N THR A 244 -6.71 13.68 4.21
CA THR A 244 -6.62 12.77 5.36
C THR A 244 -5.66 13.27 6.44
N ALA A 245 -4.64 14.04 6.05
CA ALA A 245 -3.58 14.51 6.92
C ALA A 245 -4.05 15.21 8.21
N PRO A 246 -5.07 16.10 8.22
CA PRO A 246 -5.51 16.76 9.45
C PRO A 246 -6.00 15.79 10.52
N THR A 247 -6.77 14.77 10.14
CA THR A 247 -7.26 13.76 11.08
C THR A 247 -6.13 12.91 11.65
N LEU A 248 -5.22 12.44 10.79
CA LEU A 248 -4.07 11.65 11.22
C LEU A 248 -3.16 12.44 12.17
N ARG A 249 -2.91 13.72 11.89
CA ARG A 249 -2.13 14.60 12.77
C ARG A 249 -2.78 14.79 14.13
N ARG A 250 -4.07 15.01 14.17
CA ARG A 250 -4.83 15.16 15.41
C ARG A 250 -4.72 13.89 16.26
N ASP A 251 -4.93 12.73 15.65
CA ASP A 251 -4.87 11.43 16.32
C ASP A 251 -3.48 11.15 16.91
N VAL A 252 -2.42 11.43 16.15
CA VAL A 252 -1.03 11.30 16.62
C VAL A 252 -0.76 12.28 17.77
N ALA A 253 -1.21 13.53 17.67
CA ALA A 253 -1.05 14.53 18.70
C ALA A 253 -1.76 14.15 20.00
N GLU A 254 -3.00 13.66 19.92
CA GLU A 254 -3.78 13.17 21.05
C GLU A 254 -3.09 12.01 21.77
N TYR A 255 -2.55 11.05 20.99
CA TYR A 255 -1.83 9.92 21.57
C TYR A 255 -0.52 10.34 22.24
N ILE A 256 0.22 11.30 21.65
CA ILE A 256 1.44 11.85 22.26
C ILE A 256 1.09 12.50 23.60
N ASP A 257 0.06 13.33 23.65
CA ASP A 257 -0.37 14.02 24.87
C ASP A 257 -0.82 13.06 25.95
N SER A 258 -1.63 12.05 25.59
CA SER A 258 -2.14 11.06 26.55
C SER A 258 -1.06 10.15 27.14
N THR A 259 0.06 10.00 26.44
CA THR A 259 1.17 9.14 26.88
C THR A 259 2.37 9.92 27.45
N ALA A 260 2.36 11.26 27.38
CA ALA A 260 3.51 12.11 27.74
C ALA A 260 3.98 11.91 29.18
N GLU A 261 3.06 11.87 30.15
CA GLU A 261 3.38 11.68 31.55
C GLU A 261 4.01 10.31 31.83
N ILE A 262 3.45 9.24 31.25
CA ILE A 262 3.98 7.88 31.40
C ILE A 262 5.40 7.83 30.87
N ILE A 263 5.62 8.33 29.64
CA ILE A 263 6.93 8.30 28.99
C ILE A 263 7.95 9.11 29.76
N SER A 264 7.62 10.34 30.19
CA SER A 264 8.54 11.16 30.97
C SER A 264 8.97 10.48 32.27
N ARG A 265 8.01 9.99 33.04
CA ARG A 265 8.26 9.30 34.31
C ARG A 265 9.17 8.07 34.15
N TYR A 266 8.90 7.24 33.17
CA TYR A 266 9.71 6.05 32.94
C TYR A 266 11.07 6.39 32.34
N ASN A 267 11.21 7.41 31.52
CA ASN A 267 12.50 7.84 31.00
C ASN A 267 13.41 8.38 32.12
N GLU A 268 12.88 9.17 33.06
CA GLU A 268 13.60 9.65 34.23
C GLU A 268 14.05 8.48 35.12
N THR A 269 13.15 7.51 35.38
CA THR A 269 13.47 6.31 36.16
C THR A 269 14.53 5.49 35.44
N PHE A 270 14.38 5.26 34.14
CA PHE A 270 15.32 4.46 33.35
C PHE A 270 16.72 5.07 33.33
N LEU A 271 16.81 6.39 33.22
CA LEU A 271 18.09 7.10 33.29
C LEU A 271 18.77 6.91 34.67
N ALA A 272 17.99 6.95 35.75
CA ALA A 272 18.52 6.68 37.09
C ALA A 272 19.05 5.26 37.23
N GLU A 273 18.28 4.27 36.73
CA GLU A 273 18.67 2.85 36.77
C GLU A 273 19.87 2.55 35.85
N GLN A 274 19.99 3.22 34.70
CA GLN A 274 21.19 3.14 33.86
C GLN A 274 22.44 3.68 34.58
N ASN A 275 22.34 4.79 35.30
CA ASN A 275 23.45 5.31 36.09
C ASN A 275 23.86 4.36 37.19
N GLN A 276 22.91 3.72 37.88
CA GLN A 276 23.19 2.69 38.86
C GLN A 276 23.88 1.48 38.22
N PHE A 277 23.37 0.99 37.09
CA PHE A 277 23.99 -0.08 36.33
C PHE A 277 25.45 0.24 35.93
N ILE A 278 25.74 1.43 35.43
CA ILE A 278 27.09 1.88 35.09
C ILE A 278 27.96 1.90 36.32
N SER A 279 27.44 2.31 37.48
CA SER A 279 28.19 2.32 38.72
C SER A 279 28.58 0.90 39.17
N MET A 280 27.69 -0.09 38.97
CA MET A 280 27.95 -1.50 39.30
C MET A 280 29.00 -2.16 38.37
N GLN A 281 29.18 -1.63 37.17
CA GLN A 281 30.21 -2.11 36.23
C GLN A 281 31.63 -1.62 36.54
N ARG A 282 31.77 -0.58 37.35
CA ARG A 282 33.08 -0.02 37.69
C ARG A 282 33.86 -1.00 38.57
N THR A 283 35.07 -1.38 38.13
CA THR A 283 36.01 -2.20 38.84
C THR A 283 37.32 -1.46 39.00
N SER A 284 38.06 -1.77 40.05
CA SER A 284 39.38 -1.17 40.33
C SER A 284 40.46 -1.63 39.33
N ASP A 285 40.29 -2.81 38.76
CA ASP A 285 41.27 -3.50 37.91
C ASP A 285 40.76 -3.75 36.45
N GLY A 286 39.57 -3.30 36.16
CA GLY A 286 38.95 -3.47 34.82
C GLY A 286 38.44 -4.87 34.52
N ILE A 287 38.50 -5.81 35.49
CA ILE A 287 38.05 -7.20 35.30
C ILE A 287 36.87 -7.50 36.23
N MET A 288 35.71 -7.80 35.64
CA MET A 288 34.53 -8.24 36.40
C MET A 288 34.67 -9.69 36.88
N GLY A 289 34.65 -9.88 38.19
CA GLY A 289 34.58 -11.23 38.80
C GLY A 289 33.21 -11.87 38.57
N SER A 290 33.11 -13.19 38.71
CA SER A 290 31.86 -13.95 38.53
C SER A 290 30.74 -13.50 39.47
N GLY A 291 31.04 -13.16 40.72
CA GLY A 291 30.06 -12.62 41.67
C GLY A 291 29.48 -11.28 41.26
N GLN A 292 30.31 -10.37 40.74
CA GLN A 292 29.87 -9.08 40.26
C GLN A 292 28.99 -9.23 38.99
N ARG A 293 29.37 -10.12 38.06
CA ARG A 293 28.56 -10.43 36.88
C ARG A 293 27.18 -10.94 37.28
N ALA A 294 27.11 -11.86 38.27
CA ALA A 294 25.83 -12.36 38.76
C ALA A 294 24.96 -11.23 39.37
N GLN A 295 25.56 -10.35 40.20
CA GLN A 295 24.85 -9.20 40.80
C GLN A 295 24.30 -8.26 39.73
N ILE A 296 25.07 -7.98 38.69
CA ILE A 296 24.60 -7.12 37.58
C ILE A 296 23.48 -7.81 36.80
N ALA A 297 23.59 -9.09 36.52
CA ALA A 297 22.55 -9.86 35.85
C ALA A 297 21.25 -9.90 36.67
N ASP A 298 21.34 -10.10 38.00
CA ASP A 298 20.20 -10.07 38.91
C ASP A 298 19.53 -8.68 38.90
N TYR A 299 20.32 -7.61 38.92
CA TYR A 299 19.81 -6.25 38.85
C TYR A 299 19.06 -5.99 37.53
N ILE A 300 19.60 -6.42 36.39
CA ILE A 300 18.92 -6.32 35.09
C ILE A 300 17.58 -7.06 35.14
N ASN A 301 17.59 -8.30 35.62
CA ASN A 301 16.40 -9.16 35.59
C ASN A 301 15.32 -8.74 36.60
N GLN A 302 15.71 -8.13 37.74
CA GLN A 302 14.79 -7.78 38.83
C GLN A 302 14.36 -6.32 38.80
N THR A 303 15.11 -5.44 38.12
CA THR A 303 14.86 -3.99 38.13
C THR A 303 14.60 -3.46 36.70
N ILE A 304 15.58 -3.59 35.79
CA ILE A 304 15.50 -2.94 34.48
C ILE A 304 14.42 -3.56 33.62
N ILE A 305 14.42 -4.88 33.46
CA ILE A 305 13.43 -5.57 32.61
C ILE A 305 12.01 -5.40 33.13
N PRO A 306 11.69 -5.63 34.42
CA PRO A 306 10.34 -5.38 34.91
C PRO A 306 9.87 -3.96 34.77
N MET A 307 10.73 -2.97 34.97
CA MET A 307 10.37 -1.56 34.76
C MET A 307 9.93 -1.29 33.31
N LEU A 308 10.64 -1.82 32.30
CA LEU A 308 10.25 -1.70 30.90
C LEU A 308 8.93 -2.42 30.60
N GLN A 309 8.69 -3.57 31.25
CA GLN A 309 7.43 -4.31 31.12
C GLN A 309 6.26 -3.52 31.74
N TYR A 310 6.44 -2.90 32.91
CA TYR A 310 5.43 -2.05 33.52
C TYR A 310 5.12 -0.81 32.69
N ARG A 311 6.16 -0.15 32.12
CA ARG A 311 5.95 0.95 31.17
C ARG A 311 5.04 0.52 30.01
N GLN A 312 5.35 -0.64 29.41
CA GLN A 312 4.57 -1.14 28.29
C GLN A 312 3.12 -1.47 28.71
N ALA A 313 2.93 -2.08 29.87
CA ALA A 313 1.61 -2.40 30.37
C ALA A 313 0.76 -1.12 30.58
N GLU A 314 1.32 -0.06 31.15
CA GLU A 314 0.61 1.21 31.32
C GLU A 314 0.30 1.86 29.94
N LEU A 315 1.20 1.78 28.98
CA LEU A 315 0.96 2.29 27.61
C LEU A 315 -0.12 1.47 26.88
N ASP A 316 -0.19 0.16 27.12
CA ASP A 316 -1.22 -0.71 26.52
C ASP A 316 -2.64 -0.44 27.08
N GLU A 317 -2.78 0.25 28.23
CA GLU A 317 -4.06 0.69 28.80
C GLU A 317 -4.58 2.00 28.20
N ILE A 318 -3.70 2.77 27.53
CA ILE A 318 -4.09 4.04 26.90
C ILE A 318 -4.84 3.77 25.59
N TYR A 319 -5.95 4.50 25.40
CA TYR A 319 -6.66 4.48 24.13
C TYR A 319 -5.76 4.95 23.00
N ILE A 320 -5.66 4.16 21.94
CA ILE A 320 -4.87 4.47 20.75
C ILE A 320 -5.83 4.91 19.65
N PRO A 321 -5.87 6.21 19.28
CA PRO A 321 -6.58 6.65 18.09
C PRO A 321 -6.04 5.92 16.85
N GLN A 322 -6.89 5.63 15.88
CA GLN A 322 -6.51 4.78 14.74
C GLN A 322 -5.33 5.36 13.96
N GLY A 323 -5.31 6.67 13.71
CA GLY A 323 -4.22 7.35 13.04
C GLY A 323 -2.89 7.36 13.81
N ALA A 324 -2.90 7.04 15.12
CA ALA A 324 -1.70 6.91 15.96
C ALA A 324 -1.18 5.47 16.07
N SER A 325 -1.86 4.50 15.47
CA SER A 325 -1.52 3.06 15.60
C SER A 325 -0.08 2.76 15.19
N TYR A 326 0.43 3.43 14.16
CA TYR A 326 1.81 3.27 13.71
C TYR A 326 2.82 3.69 14.81
N LEU A 327 2.64 4.88 15.41
CA LEU A 327 3.50 5.35 16.50
C LEU A 327 3.43 4.43 17.74
N ALA A 328 2.23 3.98 18.09
CA ALA A 328 2.04 3.05 19.21
C ALA A 328 2.77 1.71 18.96
N ASN A 329 2.68 1.17 17.76
CA ASN A 329 3.37 -0.06 17.37
C ASN A 329 4.90 0.11 17.39
N LEU A 330 5.43 1.24 16.91
CA LEU A 330 6.87 1.53 16.99
C LEU A 330 7.37 1.58 18.43
N ARG A 331 6.64 2.23 19.34
CA ARG A 331 6.98 2.28 20.77
C ARG A 331 6.98 0.90 21.40
N LYS A 332 6.01 0.07 21.06
CA LYS A 332 5.92 -1.32 21.52
C LYS A 332 7.06 -2.18 20.97
N GLU A 333 7.39 -2.03 19.70
CA GLU A 333 8.52 -2.72 19.06
C GLU A 333 9.84 -2.30 19.70
N SER A 334 10.08 -1.00 19.90
CA SER A 334 11.27 -0.48 20.60
C SER A 334 11.38 -1.09 22.00
N THR A 335 10.33 -1.03 22.83
CA THR A 335 10.34 -1.62 24.17
C THR A 335 10.66 -3.10 24.16
N ASN A 336 10.08 -3.87 23.23
CA ASN A 336 10.34 -5.32 23.12
C ASN A 336 11.79 -5.61 22.74
N ILE A 337 12.37 -4.84 21.83
CA ILE A 337 13.78 -4.98 21.41
C ILE A 337 14.69 -4.59 22.56
N THR A 338 14.39 -3.54 23.30
CA THR A 338 15.14 -3.14 24.51
C THR A 338 15.16 -4.25 25.54
N ILE A 339 14.00 -4.86 25.84
CA ILE A 339 13.90 -5.99 26.76
C ILE A 339 14.76 -7.17 26.28
N GLN A 340 14.69 -7.52 24.99
CA GLN A 340 15.50 -8.61 24.43
C GLN A 340 17.00 -8.30 24.47
N ALA A 341 17.38 -7.04 24.27
CA ALA A 341 18.78 -6.61 24.40
C ALA A 341 19.29 -6.82 25.83
N TRP A 342 18.52 -6.37 26.83
CA TRP A 342 18.87 -6.57 28.24
C TRP A 342 18.88 -8.05 28.65
N GLN A 343 17.95 -8.87 28.19
CA GLN A 343 17.93 -10.32 28.40
C GLN A 343 19.20 -10.99 27.83
N SER A 344 19.57 -10.60 26.59
CA SER A 344 20.78 -11.14 25.95
C SER A 344 22.04 -10.71 26.68
N TYR A 345 22.10 -9.45 27.15
CA TYR A 345 23.22 -8.96 27.94
C TYR A 345 23.34 -9.68 29.29
N SER A 346 22.21 -9.85 30.01
CA SER A 346 22.15 -10.59 31.26
C SER A 346 22.65 -12.05 31.09
N ARG A 347 22.20 -12.72 30.03
CA ARG A 347 22.68 -14.07 29.68
C ARG A 347 24.18 -14.09 29.44
N GLY A 348 24.71 -13.11 28.68
CA GLY A 348 26.16 -12.98 28.47
C GLY A 348 26.95 -12.83 29.74
N LEU A 349 26.44 -12.13 30.76
CA LEU A 349 27.05 -12.00 32.08
C LEU A 349 27.06 -13.33 32.88
N ILE A 350 25.93 -14.05 32.87
CA ILE A 350 25.77 -15.31 33.63
C ILE A 350 26.63 -16.42 33.02
N GLU A 351 26.51 -16.61 31.71
CA GLU A 351 27.12 -17.72 30.96
C GLU A 351 28.53 -17.38 30.48
N ASN A 352 29.00 -16.15 30.66
CA ASN A 352 30.25 -15.61 30.08
C ASN A 352 30.32 -15.85 28.56
N ASP A 353 29.18 -15.62 27.88
CA ASP A 353 29.00 -15.90 26.47
C ASP A 353 29.17 -14.62 25.63
N SER A 354 30.24 -14.55 24.83
CA SER A 354 30.51 -13.43 23.95
C SER A 354 29.44 -13.28 22.83
N ALA A 355 28.84 -14.36 22.36
CA ALA A 355 27.82 -14.32 21.34
C ALA A 355 26.54 -13.63 21.85
N ALA A 356 26.19 -13.82 23.13
CA ALA A 356 25.09 -13.14 23.76
C ALA A 356 25.31 -11.62 23.85
N PHE A 357 26.55 -11.18 24.12
CA PHE A 357 26.90 -9.75 24.11
C PHE A 357 26.78 -9.14 22.70
N PHE A 358 27.25 -9.84 21.66
CA PHE A 358 27.08 -9.39 20.28
C PHE A 358 25.59 -9.29 19.87
N THR A 359 24.78 -10.24 20.34
CA THR A 359 23.33 -10.18 20.13
C THR A 359 22.72 -8.97 20.82
N ALA A 360 23.08 -8.69 22.07
CA ALA A 360 22.62 -7.52 22.82
C ALA A 360 23.00 -6.21 22.11
N GLU A 361 24.24 -6.10 21.63
CA GLU A 361 24.70 -4.91 20.88
C GLU A 361 23.93 -4.72 19.56
N SER A 362 23.68 -5.80 18.83
CA SER A 362 22.89 -5.76 17.59
C SER A 362 21.45 -5.30 17.83
N LEU A 363 20.82 -5.78 18.92
CA LEU A 363 19.47 -5.38 19.31
C LEU A 363 19.44 -3.91 19.76
N HIS A 364 20.44 -3.47 20.52
CA HIS A 364 20.54 -2.07 20.93
C HIS A 364 20.67 -1.11 19.73
N LYS A 365 21.41 -1.49 18.69
CA LYS A 365 21.47 -0.70 17.44
C LYS A 365 20.12 -0.63 16.74
N GLN A 366 19.31 -1.69 16.80
CA GLN A 366 17.95 -1.68 16.25
C GLN A 366 17.01 -0.78 17.08
N GLU A 367 17.10 -0.84 18.41
CA GLU A 367 16.40 0.04 19.33
C GLU A 367 16.67 1.50 19.01
N LEU A 368 17.95 1.91 18.93
CA LEU A 368 18.34 3.29 18.62
C LEU A 368 17.73 3.80 17.30
N ALA A 369 17.65 2.95 16.27
CA ALA A 369 17.03 3.30 15.00
C ALA A 369 15.51 3.49 15.11
N LEU A 370 14.84 2.72 15.98
CA LEU A 370 13.41 2.89 16.26
C LEU A 370 13.16 4.14 17.11
N ASP A 371 13.96 4.39 18.12
CA ASP A 371 13.83 5.57 18.98
C ASP A 371 14.04 6.87 18.18
N GLN A 372 15.04 6.91 17.31
CA GLN A 372 15.21 8.03 16.39
C GLN A 372 13.97 8.25 15.52
N ARG A 373 13.34 7.17 15.03
CA ARG A 373 12.11 7.25 14.25
C ARG A 373 10.94 7.77 15.09
N ILE A 374 10.79 7.30 16.32
CA ILE A 374 9.76 7.77 17.24
C ILE A 374 9.94 9.28 17.50
N GLU A 375 11.17 9.72 17.76
CA GLU A 375 11.51 11.15 17.96
C GLU A 375 11.16 11.99 16.74
N GLU A 376 11.46 11.54 15.53
CA GLU A 376 11.10 12.24 14.30
C GLU A 376 9.57 12.40 14.15
N ILE A 377 8.78 11.39 14.47
CA ILE A 377 7.31 11.45 14.40
C ILE A 377 6.78 12.42 15.45
N VAL A 378 7.28 12.35 16.69
CA VAL A 378 6.90 13.23 17.79
C VAL A 378 7.26 14.68 17.45
N HIS A 379 8.47 14.90 16.94
CA HIS A 379 8.95 16.22 16.53
C HIS A 379 8.09 16.82 15.40
N ASN A 380 7.84 16.05 14.35
CA ASN A 380 6.99 16.48 13.23
C ASN A 380 5.56 16.79 13.70
N SER A 381 5.00 16.01 14.61
CA SER A 381 3.69 16.29 15.20
C SER A 381 3.68 17.63 15.94
N ALA A 382 4.72 17.94 16.69
CA ALA A 382 4.85 19.24 17.40
C ALA A 382 4.93 20.42 16.41
N ILE A 383 5.67 20.26 15.30
CA ILE A 383 5.75 21.27 14.23
C ILE A 383 4.36 21.53 13.63
N PHE A 384 3.63 20.49 13.31
CA PHE A 384 2.30 20.60 12.67
C PHE A 384 1.23 21.18 13.59
N ARG A 385 1.36 21.07 14.93
CA ARG A 385 0.44 21.72 15.90
C ARG A 385 0.48 23.24 15.83
N ASN A 386 1.64 23.80 15.50
CA ASN A 386 1.86 25.24 15.48
C ASN A 386 1.60 25.89 14.12
N LEU A 387 1.22 25.11 13.11
CA LEU A 387 0.83 25.66 11.82
C LEU A 387 -0.64 26.05 11.86
N PRO A 388 -1.00 27.25 11.34
CA PRO A 388 -2.40 27.61 11.15
C PRO A 388 -3.03 26.57 10.23
N ASP A 389 -4.32 26.28 10.45
CA ASP A 389 -5.12 25.44 9.58
C ASP A 389 -4.93 25.93 8.14
N LEU A 390 -4.25 25.14 7.33
CA LEU A 390 -4.07 25.45 5.91
C LEU A 390 -5.42 25.26 5.23
N PRO A 391 -5.86 26.23 4.41
CA PRO A 391 -7.16 26.21 3.76
C PRO A 391 -7.34 25.01 2.81
#